data_5a10628928cd24eef61bd47c23f1bb76
#
_entry.id   5a10628928cd24eef61bd47c23f1bb76
#
_cell.length_a   1.000
_cell.length_b   1.000
_cell.length_c   1.000
_cell.angle_alpha   90.00
_cell.angle_beta   90.00
_cell.angle_gamma   90.00
#
_symmetry.space_group_name_H-M   'P 1'
#
loop_
_entity.id
_entity.type
_entity.pdbx_description
1 polymer ?
#
loop_
_entity_poly.entity_id
_entity_poly.type
_entity_poly.pdbx_seq_one_letter_code
_entity_poly.pdbx_strand_id
1 'polypeptide(L)'
;MESDSRLISFVGDGPDKERQSQPHLHCAEFTPDHKYLLANDLGTDQIHVFPVSESVSDGVSHSLLNEGESTDIKVEPGSGPRHICFHPNQKFAYLINELSGKVTAFSYHEGKLDAIQYIAADTVGAKGSADIHITPDGKFLYASNRLKADGIAIFAVDSDKGTLTKIGYELTGIHPRNFVITPNGRYLLVACRDSNLIQIFEINKETGLLTDTGEKIETSRPVCLKFSY
;
A
#
# COMPACT_ATOMS: atom_id res chain seq x y z
N MET A 1 -11.09 5.34 -32.38
CA MET A 1 -11.13 4.48 -31.16
C MET A 1 -11.86 5.29 -30.11
N GLU A 2 -13.15 5.04 -29.92
CA GLU A 2 -13.87 5.54 -28.75
C GLU A 2 -13.23 4.85 -27.54
N SER A 3 -12.74 5.62 -26.56
CA SER A 3 -12.25 5.08 -25.31
C SER A 3 -13.46 4.60 -24.51
N ASP A 4 -13.67 3.31 -24.36
CA ASP A 4 -14.61 2.75 -23.40
C ASP A 4 -14.12 3.04 -21.97
N SER A 5 -14.12 4.32 -21.61
CA SER A 5 -13.86 4.72 -20.23
C SER A 5 -15.15 4.57 -19.44
N ARG A 6 -15.10 3.77 -18.38
CA ARG A 6 -16.21 3.55 -17.46
C ARG A 6 -15.96 4.32 -16.16
N LEU A 7 -16.95 5.06 -15.71
CA LEU A 7 -16.90 5.80 -14.44
C LEU A 7 -17.67 5.03 -13.38
N ILE A 8 -16.98 4.67 -12.28
CA ILE A 8 -17.57 4.09 -11.09
C ILE A 8 -17.63 5.18 -10.02
N SER A 9 -18.82 5.46 -9.49
CA SER A 9 -19.03 6.46 -8.46
C SER A 9 -19.26 5.80 -7.10
N PHE A 10 -18.61 6.35 -6.07
CA PHE A 10 -18.74 5.88 -4.69
C PHE A 10 -19.46 6.91 -3.85
N VAL A 11 -20.12 6.47 -2.79
CA VAL A 11 -20.84 7.32 -1.84
C VAL A 11 -20.54 6.88 -0.41
N GLY A 12 -20.59 7.83 0.52
CA GLY A 12 -20.36 7.58 1.93
C GLY A 12 -19.40 8.57 2.54
N ASP A 13 -19.18 8.43 3.83
CA ASP A 13 -18.24 9.23 4.63
C ASP A 13 -17.71 8.40 5.81
N GLY A 14 -16.69 8.92 6.48
CA GLY A 14 -16.09 8.34 7.67
C GLY A 14 -16.20 9.26 8.90
N PRO A 15 -15.65 8.84 10.04
CA PRO A 15 -15.77 9.60 11.30
C PRO A 15 -14.91 10.88 11.33
N ASP A 16 -13.79 10.95 10.61
CA ASP A 16 -12.94 12.16 10.53
C ASP A 16 -13.51 13.11 9.48
N LYS A 17 -14.33 14.09 9.95
CA LYS A 17 -15.08 14.98 9.05
C LYS A 17 -14.20 15.92 8.20
N GLU A 18 -12.95 16.13 8.56
CA GLU A 18 -12.00 16.89 7.74
C GLU A 18 -11.38 16.05 6.63
N ARG A 19 -11.10 14.77 6.93
CA ARG A 19 -10.38 13.88 6.03
C ARG A 19 -11.25 12.85 5.32
N GLN A 20 -12.46 12.60 5.84
CA GLN A 20 -13.38 11.55 5.40
C GLN A 20 -14.79 12.08 5.13
N SER A 21 -14.93 13.32 4.63
CA SER A 21 -16.24 13.93 4.34
C SER A 21 -16.91 13.35 3.07
N GLN A 22 -16.17 12.59 2.27
CA GLN A 22 -16.62 11.94 1.03
C GLN A 22 -15.66 10.81 0.68
N PRO A 23 -15.98 9.93 -0.31
CA PRO A 23 -15.05 8.93 -0.80
C PRO A 23 -13.75 9.53 -1.32
N HIS A 24 -12.63 8.87 -1.02
CA HIS A 24 -11.29 9.21 -1.47
C HIS A 24 -10.54 7.93 -1.88
N LEU A 25 -10.78 7.47 -3.11
CA LEU A 25 -10.08 6.31 -3.66
C LEU A 25 -8.59 6.64 -3.77
N HIS A 26 -7.76 5.88 -3.08
CA HIS A 26 -6.33 6.17 -2.96
C HIS A 26 -5.43 5.18 -3.70
N CYS A 27 -5.86 3.96 -3.85
CA CYS A 27 -5.11 2.88 -4.48
C CYS A 27 -6.07 1.95 -5.21
N ALA A 28 -5.67 1.49 -6.37
CA ALA A 28 -6.30 0.38 -7.09
C ALA A 28 -5.22 -0.66 -7.37
N GLU A 29 -5.41 -1.89 -6.87
CA GLU A 29 -4.42 -2.96 -6.94
C GLU A 29 -5.10 -4.28 -7.33
N PHE A 30 -4.53 -4.99 -8.31
CA PHE A 30 -4.99 -6.34 -8.65
C PHE A 30 -4.53 -7.34 -7.60
N THR A 31 -5.38 -8.31 -7.31
CA THR A 31 -4.96 -9.48 -6.54
C THR A 31 -3.91 -10.29 -7.32
N PRO A 32 -3.05 -11.07 -6.64
CA PRO A 32 -1.97 -11.80 -7.30
C PRO A 32 -2.42 -12.80 -8.39
N ASP A 33 -3.66 -13.29 -8.28
CA ASP A 33 -4.29 -14.19 -9.26
C ASP A 33 -5.01 -13.42 -10.38
N HIS A 34 -4.99 -12.09 -10.36
CA HIS A 34 -5.68 -11.17 -11.30
C HIS A 34 -7.19 -11.34 -11.39
N LYS A 35 -7.82 -12.06 -10.45
CA LYS A 35 -9.27 -12.29 -10.44
C LYS A 35 -10.08 -11.17 -9.83
N TYR A 36 -9.44 -10.29 -9.06
CA TYR A 36 -10.09 -9.17 -8.38
C TYR A 36 -9.25 -7.91 -8.49
N LEU A 37 -9.92 -6.76 -8.56
CA LEU A 37 -9.35 -5.44 -8.36
C LEU A 37 -9.79 -4.93 -6.98
N LEU A 38 -8.85 -4.53 -6.16
CA LEU A 38 -9.11 -3.87 -4.87
C LEU A 38 -8.98 -2.35 -5.06
N ALA A 39 -9.96 -1.60 -4.57
CA ALA A 39 -9.89 -0.15 -4.54
C ALA A 39 -10.05 0.34 -3.09
N ASN A 40 -8.97 0.91 -2.54
CA ASN A 40 -8.94 1.38 -1.15
C ASN A 40 -9.51 2.78 -1.05
N ASP A 41 -10.58 2.94 -0.27
CA ASP A 41 -11.26 4.21 -0.04
C ASP A 41 -10.95 4.76 1.35
N LEU A 42 -10.03 5.71 1.40
CA LEU A 42 -9.65 6.41 2.63
C LEU A 42 -10.85 7.13 3.26
N GLY A 43 -11.75 7.65 2.42
CA GLY A 43 -12.86 8.50 2.85
C GLY A 43 -13.99 7.74 3.55
N THR A 44 -14.17 6.46 3.24
CA THR A 44 -15.28 5.65 3.76
C THR A 44 -14.85 4.50 4.65
N ASP A 45 -13.53 4.34 4.92
CA ASP A 45 -12.96 3.21 5.66
C ASP A 45 -13.31 1.84 5.03
N GLN A 46 -13.22 1.77 3.68
CA GLN A 46 -13.57 0.55 2.94
C GLN A 46 -12.50 0.15 1.93
N ILE A 47 -12.45 -1.14 1.63
CA ILE A 47 -11.78 -1.70 0.46
C ILE A 47 -12.89 -2.25 -0.44
N HIS A 48 -13.08 -1.65 -1.60
CA HIS A 48 -14.00 -2.15 -2.61
C HIS A 48 -13.33 -3.27 -3.40
N VAL A 49 -14.00 -4.40 -3.54
CA VAL A 49 -13.50 -5.60 -4.23
C VAL A 49 -14.34 -5.84 -5.46
N PHE A 50 -13.74 -5.73 -6.63
CA PHE A 50 -14.40 -5.95 -7.92
C PHE A 50 -13.90 -7.26 -8.53
N PRO A 51 -14.76 -8.26 -8.78
CA PRO A 51 -14.38 -9.39 -9.61
C PRO A 51 -14.01 -8.94 -11.03
N VAL A 52 -12.96 -9.53 -11.57
CA VAL A 52 -12.49 -9.28 -12.94
C VAL A 52 -12.88 -10.47 -13.81
N SER A 53 -13.66 -10.22 -14.84
CA SER A 53 -14.00 -11.21 -15.85
C SER A 53 -13.23 -10.94 -17.14
N GLU A 54 -12.73 -11.99 -17.75
CA GLU A 54 -12.19 -11.92 -19.11
C GLU A 54 -13.30 -12.29 -20.09
N SER A 55 -13.57 -11.43 -21.06
CA SER A 55 -14.41 -11.73 -22.20
C SER A 55 -13.59 -11.60 -23.48
N VAL A 56 -13.79 -12.53 -24.41
CA VAL A 56 -13.19 -12.43 -25.75
C VAL A 56 -14.31 -12.12 -26.72
N SER A 57 -14.31 -10.92 -27.31
CA SER A 57 -15.17 -10.57 -28.42
C SER A 57 -14.32 -10.14 -29.62
N ASP A 58 -14.65 -10.61 -30.80
CA ASP A 58 -13.97 -10.30 -32.07
C ASP A 58 -12.44 -10.57 -32.06
N GLY A 59 -12.00 -11.57 -31.28
CA GLY A 59 -10.58 -11.93 -31.15
C GLY A 59 -9.77 -10.98 -30.25
N VAL A 60 -10.43 -10.06 -29.55
CA VAL A 60 -9.81 -9.16 -28.56
C VAL A 60 -10.25 -9.58 -27.16
N SER A 61 -9.28 -9.73 -26.26
CA SER A 61 -9.53 -9.98 -24.84
C SER A 61 -9.87 -8.66 -24.15
N HIS A 62 -11.03 -8.60 -23.50
CA HIS A 62 -11.47 -7.48 -22.67
C HIS A 62 -11.52 -7.92 -21.21
N SER A 63 -10.79 -7.25 -20.35
CA SER A 63 -10.90 -7.40 -18.90
C SER A 63 -11.96 -6.44 -18.38
N LEU A 64 -13.04 -6.93 -17.82
CA LEU A 64 -14.16 -6.12 -17.35
C LEU A 64 -14.32 -6.27 -15.84
N LEU A 65 -14.44 -5.14 -15.15
CA LEU A 65 -14.84 -5.14 -13.74
C LEU A 65 -16.34 -5.48 -13.65
N ASN A 66 -16.67 -6.48 -12.85
CA ASN A 66 -18.06 -6.83 -12.59
C ASN A 66 -18.58 -6.05 -11.38
N GLU A 67 -19.15 -4.87 -11.63
CA GLU A 67 -19.69 -4.00 -10.57
C GLU A 67 -20.90 -4.62 -9.85
N GLY A 68 -21.71 -5.42 -10.54
CA GLY A 68 -22.89 -6.07 -9.96
C GLY A 68 -22.57 -7.13 -8.92
N GLU A 69 -21.32 -7.62 -8.89
CA GLU A 69 -20.81 -8.61 -7.93
C GLU A 69 -19.74 -8.02 -7.01
N SER A 70 -19.57 -6.68 -7.00
CA SER A 70 -18.64 -6.01 -6.09
C SER A 70 -19.04 -6.21 -4.63
N THR A 71 -18.06 -6.30 -3.77
CA THR A 71 -18.24 -6.40 -2.31
C THR A 71 -17.36 -5.41 -1.59
N ASP A 72 -17.74 -5.03 -0.37
CA ASP A 72 -17.00 -4.07 0.45
C ASP A 72 -16.45 -4.74 1.70
N ILE A 73 -15.18 -4.52 1.95
CA ILE A 73 -14.51 -4.93 3.19
C ILE A 73 -14.30 -3.69 4.04
N LYS A 74 -14.94 -3.67 5.22
CA LYS A 74 -14.81 -2.56 6.17
C LYS A 74 -13.55 -2.74 7.02
N VAL A 75 -12.81 -1.64 7.22
CA VAL A 75 -11.73 -1.56 8.20
C VAL A 75 -12.20 -0.81 9.45
N GLU A 76 -11.31 -0.70 10.47
CA GLU A 76 -11.65 0.07 11.69
C GLU A 76 -12.04 1.51 11.32
N PRO A 77 -13.15 2.05 11.86
CA PRO A 77 -13.56 3.43 11.59
C PRO A 77 -12.47 4.46 11.92
N GLY A 78 -12.25 5.41 11.02
CA GLY A 78 -11.19 6.42 11.14
C GLY A 78 -9.80 5.92 10.77
N SER A 79 -9.68 4.74 10.18
CA SER A 79 -8.40 4.18 9.75
C SER A 79 -7.83 4.87 8.52
N GLY A 80 -8.66 5.16 7.52
CA GLY A 80 -8.25 5.73 6.24
C GLY A 80 -7.37 4.77 5.43
N PRO A 81 -7.94 3.69 4.86
CA PRO A 81 -7.21 2.74 4.02
C PRO A 81 -6.56 3.44 2.83
N ARG A 82 -5.28 3.15 2.60
CA ARG A 82 -4.50 3.91 1.61
C ARG A 82 -3.87 3.01 0.55
N HIS A 83 -2.75 2.36 0.85
CA HIS A 83 -2.07 1.45 -0.05
C HIS A 83 -2.07 0.03 0.51
N ILE A 84 -2.10 -0.96 -0.36
CA ILE A 84 -2.08 -2.37 -0.02
C ILE A 84 -1.00 -3.09 -0.83
N CYS A 85 -0.34 -4.08 -0.25
CA CYS A 85 0.55 -4.98 -0.97
C CYS A 85 0.28 -6.43 -0.56
N PHE A 86 0.61 -7.36 -1.44
CA PHE A 86 0.45 -8.79 -1.20
C PHE A 86 1.78 -9.44 -0.87
N HIS A 87 1.73 -10.42 0.03
CA HIS A 87 2.87 -11.30 0.28
C HIS A 87 3.15 -12.17 -0.97
N PRO A 88 4.43 -12.44 -1.33
CA PRO A 88 4.77 -13.26 -2.49
C PRO A 88 4.17 -14.67 -2.50
N ASN A 89 3.84 -15.23 -1.30
CA ASN A 89 3.13 -16.52 -1.21
C ASN A 89 1.64 -16.46 -1.55
N GLN A 90 1.10 -15.25 -1.83
CA GLN A 90 -0.29 -14.98 -2.20
C GLN A 90 -1.35 -15.33 -1.14
N LYS A 91 -0.95 -15.59 0.10
CA LYS A 91 -1.85 -15.95 1.20
C LYS A 91 -2.18 -14.79 2.13
N PHE A 92 -1.40 -13.71 2.07
CA PHE A 92 -1.53 -12.57 2.96
C PHE A 92 -1.47 -11.26 2.21
N ALA A 93 -2.11 -10.23 2.78
CA ALA A 93 -2.06 -8.86 2.29
C ALA A 93 -1.82 -7.89 3.45
N TYR A 94 -1.21 -6.73 3.18
CA TYR A 94 -0.87 -5.73 4.17
C TYR A 94 -1.34 -4.36 3.69
N LEU A 95 -2.21 -3.74 4.47
CA LEU A 95 -2.80 -2.43 4.20
C LEU A 95 -2.20 -1.40 5.15
N ILE A 96 -1.65 -0.33 4.60
CA ILE A 96 -1.32 0.86 5.41
C ILE A 96 -2.52 1.80 5.49
N ASN A 97 -2.88 2.18 6.69
CA ASN A 97 -3.96 3.12 6.97
C ASN A 97 -3.36 4.50 7.27
N GLU A 98 -3.72 5.51 6.48
CA GLU A 98 -3.12 6.85 6.57
C GLU A 98 -3.44 7.54 7.89
N LEU A 99 -4.69 7.47 8.33
CA LEU A 99 -5.18 8.27 9.47
C LEU A 99 -4.87 7.61 10.82
N SER A 100 -5.05 6.29 10.92
CA SER A 100 -4.73 5.57 12.15
C SER A 100 -3.24 5.28 12.33
N GLY A 101 -2.45 5.34 11.26
CA GLY A 101 -1.03 4.99 11.31
C GLY A 101 -0.74 3.51 11.56
N LYS A 102 -1.74 2.64 11.37
CA LYS A 102 -1.60 1.19 11.55
C LYS A 102 -1.42 0.48 10.23
N VAL A 103 -0.67 -0.61 10.25
CA VAL A 103 -0.75 -1.67 9.25
C VAL A 103 -1.80 -2.68 9.69
N THR A 104 -2.73 -3.01 8.80
CA THR A 104 -3.63 -4.16 8.96
C THR A 104 -3.09 -5.31 8.13
N ALA A 105 -2.78 -6.43 8.78
CA ALA A 105 -2.45 -7.67 8.10
C ALA A 105 -3.71 -8.50 7.90
N PHE A 106 -3.87 -9.06 6.71
CA PHE A 106 -5.00 -9.91 6.34
C PHE A 106 -4.52 -11.28 5.88
N SER A 107 -5.30 -12.31 6.16
CA SER A 107 -5.30 -13.52 5.34
C SER A 107 -6.09 -13.23 4.06
N TYR A 108 -5.61 -13.73 2.92
CA TYR A 108 -6.25 -13.57 1.61
C TYR A 108 -6.66 -14.91 1.03
N HIS A 109 -7.89 -14.99 0.56
CA HIS A 109 -8.40 -16.14 -0.18
C HIS A 109 -9.52 -15.71 -1.13
N GLU A 110 -9.31 -15.84 -2.42
CA GLU A 110 -10.33 -15.64 -3.47
C GLU A 110 -11.14 -14.33 -3.29
N GLY A 111 -10.47 -13.19 -3.24
CA GLY A 111 -11.09 -11.87 -3.08
C GLY A 111 -11.49 -11.52 -1.65
N LYS A 112 -11.41 -12.44 -0.69
CA LYS A 112 -11.71 -12.18 0.72
C LYS A 112 -10.46 -11.81 1.49
N LEU A 113 -10.58 -10.80 2.35
CA LEU A 113 -9.55 -10.35 3.26
C LEU A 113 -10.09 -10.44 4.68
N ASP A 114 -9.54 -11.34 5.49
CA ASP A 114 -9.87 -11.47 6.91
C ASP A 114 -8.73 -10.88 7.75
N ALA A 115 -9.02 -9.86 8.56
CA ALA A 115 -8.01 -9.19 9.38
C ALA A 115 -7.47 -10.14 10.45
N ILE A 116 -6.14 -10.31 10.48
CA ILE A 116 -5.44 -11.19 11.44
C ILE A 116 -4.59 -10.40 12.44
N GLN A 117 -4.22 -9.15 12.12
CA GLN A 117 -3.45 -8.31 13.03
C GLN A 117 -3.60 -6.82 12.68
N TYR A 118 -3.52 -5.98 13.72
CA TYR A 118 -3.34 -4.53 13.62
C TYR A 118 -2.07 -4.15 14.37
N ILE A 119 -1.13 -3.45 13.69
CA ILE A 119 0.15 -3.05 14.28
C ILE A 119 0.52 -1.62 13.92
N ALA A 120 1.01 -0.84 14.88
CA ALA A 120 1.37 0.55 14.64
C ALA A 120 2.63 0.68 13.79
N ALA A 121 2.52 1.37 12.65
CA ALA A 121 3.64 1.89 11.86
C ALA A 121 4.02 3.28 12.37
N ASP A 122 3.05 4.18 12.52
CA ASP A 122 3.20 5.50 13.15
C ASP A 122 2.94 5.40 14.66
N THR A 123 3.93 5.80 15.47
CA THR A 123 3.85 5.81 16.93
C THR A 123 3.75 7.23 17.52
N VAL A 124 3.72 8.26 16.66
CA VAL A 124 3.64 9.67 17.07
C VAL A 124 2.31 10.33 16.74
N GLY A 125 1.39 9.59 16.14
CA GLY A 125 0.05 10.05 15.79
C GLY A 125 0.05 11.20 14.79
N ALA A 126 0.88 11.09 13.75
CA ALA A 126 0.98 12.12 12.71
C ALA A 126 -0.20 12.14 11.74
N LYS A 127 -0.98 11.05 11.66
CA LYS A 127 -2.07 10.87 10.68
C LYS A 127 -1.61 11.05 9.22
N GLY A 128 -0.43 10.51 8.91
CA GLY A 128 0.23 10.73 7.64
C GLY A 128 0.98 9.53 7.08
N SER A 129 0.62 8.30 7.49
CA SER A 129 1.20 7.10 6.88
C SER A 129 0.90 7.06 5.39
N ALA A 130 1.84 6.54 4.56
CA ALA A 130 1.72 6.73 3.13
C ALA A 130 1.81 5.44 2.31
N ASP A 131 2.95 4.82 2.24
CA ASP A 131 3.19 3.72 1.32
C ASP A 131 3.63 2.46 2.04
N ILE A 132 3.48 1.30 1.39
CA ILE A 132 3.76 0.00 1.98
C ILE A 132 4.24 -0.97 0.91
N HIS A 133 5.37 -1.62 1.15
CA HIS A 133 5.93 -2.66 0.29
C HIS A 133 6.57 -3.77 1.10
N ILE A 134 6.57 -4.98 0.53
CA ILE A 134 7.22 -6.16 1.08
C ILE A 134 8.43 -6.54 0.20
N THR A 135 9.46 -7.10 0.81
CA THR A 135 10.62 -7.61 0.05
C THR A 135 10.21 -8.75 -0.90
N PRO A 136 10.92 -8.93 -2.03
CA PRO A 136 10.61 -10.01 -2.98
C PRO A 136 10.65 -11.43 -2.38
N ASP A 137 11.42 -11.63 -1.30
CA ASP A 137 11.49 -12.89 -0.56
C ASP A 137 10.41 -13.02 0.54
N GLY A 138 9.61 -11.98 0.76
CA GLY A 138 8.51 -11.96 1.73
C GLY A 138 8.94 -11.81 3.19
N LYS A 139 10.22 -11.62 3.50
CA LYS A 139 10.70 -11.62 4.89
C LYS A 139 10.48 -10.31 5.63
N PHE A 140 10.49 -9.17 4.94
CA PHE A 140 10.42 -7.86 5.55
C PHE A 140 9.41 -6.97 4.86
N LEU A 141 8.67 -6.20 5.66
CA LEU A 141 7.68 -5.22 5.22
C LEU A 141 8.11 -3.84 5.69
N TYR A 142 7.95 -2.85 4.83
CA TYR A 142 8.26 -1.46 5.10
C TYR A 142 7.01 -0.60 4.93
N ALA A 143 6.85 0.42 5.79
CA ALA A 143 5.75 1.38 5.70
C ALA A 143 6.27 2.80 5.96
N SER A 144 5.97 3.75 5.07
CA SER A 144 6.42 5.13 5.22
C SER A 144 5.44 5.97 6.03
N ASN A 145 5.98 6.87 6.86
CA ASN A 145 5.24 7.81 7.69
C ASN A 145 5.72 9.24 7.45
N ARG A 146 4.80 10.20 7.44
CA ARG A 146 5.02 11.62 7.12
C ARG A 146 4.51 12.52 8.24
N LEU A 147 4.82 13.82 8.14
CA LEU A 147 4.24 14.95 8.87
C LEU A 147 4.84 15.22 10.26
N LYS A 148 5.42 14.25 10.94
CA LYS A 148 6.09 14.45 12.22
C LYS A 148 7.43 13.72 12.30
N ALA A 149 7.45 12.44 12.44
CA ALA A 149 8.68 11.64 12.43
C ALA A 149 8.81 10.97 11.06
N ASP A 150 9.17 11.74 10.05
CA ASP A 150 9.28 11.28 8.66
C ASP A 150 10.27 10.12 8.56
N GLY A 151 9.79 8.97 8.08
CA GLY A 151 10.62 7.76 8.07
C GLY A 151 9.90 6.50 7.64
N ILE A 152 10.61 5.40 7.74
CA ILE A 152 10.18 4.06 7.34
C ILE A 152 10.09 3.15 8.57
N ALA A 153 8.90 2.67 8.88
CA ALA A 153 8.70 1.59 9.85
C ALA A 153 9.08 0.24 9.20
N ILE A 154 9.79 -0.59 9.95
CA ILE A 154 10.38 -1.85 9.49
C ILE A 154 9.78 -2.99 10.28
N PHE A 155 9.29 -4.01 9.57
CA PHE A 155 8.66 -5.18 10.16
C PHE A 155 9.29 -6.47 9.62
N ALA A 156 9.51 -7.44 10.51
CA ALA A 156 9.71 -8.84 10.15
C ALA A 156 8.35 -9.51 9.93
N VAL A 157 8.25 -10.37 8.93
CA VAL A 157 7.04 -11.09 8.54
C VAL A 157 7.15 -12.56 8.93
N ASP A 158 6.16 -13.07 9.64
CA ASP A 158 5.98 -14.51 9.84
C ASP A 158 5.30 -15.09 8.60
N SER A 159 6.04 -15.78 7.74
CA SER A 159 5.55 -16.30 6.47
C SER A 159 4.45 -17.35 6.58
N ASP A 160 4.32 -17.99 7.74
CA ASP A 160 3.31 -19.04 7.99
C ASP A 160 2.00 -18.45 8.51
N LYS A 161 2.10 -17.40 9.34
CA LYS A 161 0.94 -16.77 9.98
C LYS A 161 0.53 -15.45 9.33
N GLY A 162 1.40 -14.83 8.51
CA GLY A 162 1.18 -13.51 7.94
C GLY A 162 1.28 -12.36 8.94
N THR A 163 1.68 -12.63 10.19
CA THR A 163 1.79 -11.62 11.23
C THR A 163 3.09 -10.84 11.15
N LEU A 164 3.09 -9.63 11.69
CA LEU A 164 4.19 -8.67 11.65
C LEU A 164 4.78 -8.47 13.05
N THR A 165 6.10 -8.34 13.12
CA THR A 165 6.82 -7.86 14.31
C THR A 165 7.60 -6.61 13.93
N LYS A 166 7.35 -5.46 14.58
CA LYS A 166 8.11 -4.24 14.34
C LYS A 166 9.53 -4.41 14.86
N ILE A 167 10.52 -4.27 13.98
CA ILE A 167 11.94 -4.49 14.29
C ILE A 167 12.79 -3.23 14.19
N GLY A 168 12.26 -2.14 13.60
CA GLY A 168 13.00 -0.91 13.45
C GLY A 168 12.16 0.25 12.93
N TYR A 169 12.84 1.40 12.87
CA TYR A 169 12.35 2.63 12.25
C TYR A 169 13.56 3.41 11.75
N GLU A 170 13.58 3.81 10.47
CA GLU A 170 14.66 4.58 9.87
C GLU A 170 14.14 5.95 9.47
N LEU A 171 14.84 7.02 9.89
CA LEU A 171 14.48 8.38 9.52
C LEU A 171 14.86 8.66 8.07
N THR A 172 14.05 9.49 7.40
CA THR A 172 14.25 9.86 6.00
C THR A 172 14.31 11.38 5.83
N GLY A 173 14.47 11.82 4.59
CA GLY A 173 14.14 13.18 4.20
C GLY A 173 12.65 13.48 4.37
N ILE A 174 12.27 14.76 4.18
CA ILE A 174 10.94 15.27 4.51
C ILE A 174 9.89 14.73 3.53
N HIS A 175 8.78 14.23 4.08
CA HIS A 175 7.60 13.77 3.39
C HIS A 175 7.86 12.56 2.46
N PRO A 176 8.25 11.40 3.03
CA PRO A 176 8.44 10.15 2.28
C PRO A 176 7.08 9.61 1.80
N ARG A 177 6.61 10.13 0.64
CA ARG A 177 5.26 9.87 0.14
C ARG A 177 5.11 8.50 -0.52
N ASN A 178 6.16 8.03 -1.15
CA ASN A 178 6.21 6.77 -1.87
C ASN A 178 7.64 6.23 -1.81
N PHE A 179 7.79 4.94 -1.91
CA PHE A 179 9.09 4.29 -2.03
C PHE A 179 8.97 3.00 -2.85
N VAL A 180 10.08 2.48 -3.33
CA VAL A 180 10.13 1.19 -4.02
C VAL A 180 11.30 0.37 -3.51
N ILE A 181 11.15 -0.95 -3.51
CA ILE A 181 12.23 -1.90 -3.27
C ILE A 181 12.75 -2.35 -4.63
N THR A 182 14.07 -2.36 -4.83
CA THR A 182 14.65 -2.86 -6.08
C THR A 182 14.29 -4.33 -6.31
N PRO A 183 14.13 -4.79 -7.57
CA PRO A 183 13.71 -6.17 -7.87
C PRO A 183 14.63 -7.25 -7.26
N ASN A 184 15.91 -6.93 -7.03
CA ASN A 184 16.84 -7.83 -6.35
C ASN A 184 16.76 -7.79 -4.81
N GLY A 185 15.85 -6.97 -4.25
CA GLY A 185 15.66 -6.82 -2.81
C GLY A 185 16.84 -6.19 -2.07
N ARG A 186 17.73 -5.48 -2.78
CA ARG A 186 18.96 -4.94 -2.16
C ARG A 186 18.80 -3.50 -1.67
N TYR A 187 18.04 -2.70 -2.38
CA TYR A 187 17.89 -1.28 -2.06
C TYR A 187 16.43 -0.88 -1.92
N LEU A 188 16.20 0.11 -1.10
CA LEU A 188 14.94 0.81 -0.92
C LEU A 188 15.16 2.28 -1.31
N LEU A 189 14.41 2.77 -2.30
CA LEU A 189 14.47 4.13 -2.81
C LEU A 189 13.26 4.91 -2.32
N VAL A 190 13.48 5.99 -1.58
CA VAL A 190 12.41 6.77 -0.93
C VAL A 190 12.24 8.12 -1.60
N ALA A 191 11.05 8.39 -2.12
CA ALA A 191 10.66 9.69 -2.67
C ALA A 191 10.32 10.68 -1.54
N CYS A 192 11.32 11.48 -1.14
CA CYS A 192 11.19 12.52 -0.12
C CYS A 192 10.72 13.81 -0.77
N ARG A 193 9.38 13.98 -0.90
CA ARG A 193 8.75 15.04 -1.67
C ARG A 193 9.27 16.44 -1.34
N ASP A 194 9.30 16.77 -0.07
CA ASP A 194 9.59 18.15 0.36
C ASP A 194 11.10 18.39 0.58
N SER A 195 11.90 17.32 0.55
CA SER A 195 13.36 17.40 0.44
C SER A 195 13.86 17.50 -1.01
N ASN A 196 12.98 17.34 -2.02
CA ASN A 196 13.33 17.36 -3.45
C ASN A 196 14.40 16.34 -3.84
N LEU A 197 14.32 15.13 -3.27
CA LEU A 197 15.28 14.06 -3.55
C LEU A 197 14.65 12.67 -3.42
N ILE A 198 15.30 11.70 -4.04
CA ILE A 198 15.11 10.28 -3.77
C ILE A 198 16.31 9.84 -2.94
N GLN A 199 16.06 9.35 -1.74
CA GLN A 199 17.06 8.83 -0.81
C GLN A 199 17.20 7.32 -1.01
N ILE A 200 18.42 6.79 -0.92
CA ILE A 200 18.71 5.39 -1.20
C ILE A 200 19.23 4.72 0.06
N PHE A 201 18.54 3.66 0.48
CA PHE A 201 18.92 2.81 1.60
C PHE A 201 19.33 1.42 1.12
N GLU A 202 20.37 0.86 1.69
CA GLU A 202 20.69 -0.56 1.54
C GLU A 202 19.87 -1.37 2.55
N ILE A 203 19.26 -2.47 2.07
CA ILE A 203 18.50 -3.43 2.89
C ILE A 203 19.45 -4.54 3.34
N ASN A 204 19.61 -4.72 4.63
CA ASN A 204 20.26 -5.90 5.18
C ASN A 204 19.32 -7.11 5.04
N LYS A 205 19.69 -8.07 4.19
CA LYS A 205 18.85 -9.25 3.87
C LYS A 205 18.62 -10.22 5.03
N GLU A 206 19.46 -10.16 6.07
CA GLU A 206 19.31 -11.04 7.25
C GLU A 206 18.46 -10.39 8.34
N THR A 207 18.55 -9.08 8.50
CA THR A 207 17.88 -8.35 9.60
C THR A 207 16.73 -7.47 9.14
N GLY A 208 16.62 -7.15 7.86
CA GLY A 208 15.66 -6.18 7.31
C GLY A 208 15.97 -4.72 7.62
N LEU A 209 16.99 -4.43 8.41
CA LEU A 209 17.34 -3.07 8.79
C LEU A 209 17.87 -2.29 7.57
N LEU A 210 17.57 -0.99 7.57
CA LEU A 210 17.99 -0.06 6.52
C LEU A 210 19.27 0.65 6.95
N THR A 211 20.15 0.89 5.97
CA THR A 211 21.33 1.74 6.15
C THR A 211 21.33 2.79 5.05
N ASP A 212 21.35 4.07 5.42
CA ASP A 212 21.50 5.16 4.44
C ASP A 212 22.84 5.01 3.72
N THR A 213 22.79 4.93 2.40
CA THR A 213 24.01 4.81 1.56
C THR A 213 24.76 6.13 1.42
N GLY A 214 24.12 7.24 1.78
CA GLY A 214 24.59 8.60 1.47
C GLY A 214 24.36 9.02 0.02
N GLU A 215 23.95 8.10 -0.85
CA GLU A 215 23.61 8.37 -2.24
C GLU A 215 22.18 8.89 -2.36
N LYS A 216 21.99 9.86 -3.27
CA LYS A 216 20.68 10.46 -3.53
C LYS A 216 20.52 10.87 -4.99
N ILE A 217 19.28 10.96 -5.44
CA ILE A 217 18.92 11.52 -6.75
C ILE A 217 18.14 12.81 -6.50
N GLU A 218 18.69 13.94 -6.90
CA GLU A 218 18.00 15.24 -6.80
C GLU A 218 16.93 15.35 -7.88
N THR A 219 15.69 15.62 -7.47
CA THR A 219 14.55 15.77 -8.37
C THR A 219 13.43 16.55 -7.70
N SER A 220 12.69 17.37 -8.45
CA SER A 220 11.64 18.22 -7.89
C SER A 220 10.44 17.39 -7.44
N ARG A 221 10.12 17.47 -6.16
CA ARG A 221 8.91 16.96 -5.51
C ARG A 221 8.51 15.53 -5.95
N PRO A 222 9.38 14.52 -5.82
CA PRO A 222 9.05 13.16 -6.21
C PRO A 222 7.90 12.61 -5.36
N VAL A 223 6.90 12.00 -6.00
CA VAL A 223 5.70 11.48 -5.34
C VAL A 223 5.34 10.06 -5.71
N CYS A 224 5.99 9.52 -6.76
CA CYS A 224 5.77 8.16 -7.23
C CYS A 224 7.05 7.65 -7.91
N LEU A 225 7.46 6.46 -7.52
CA LEU A 225 8.56 5.70 -8.11
C LEU A 225 8.01 4.38 -8.64
N LYS A 226 8.44 3.97 -9.82
CA LYS A 226 8.06 2.67 -10.39
C LYS A 226 9.17 2.15 -11.29
N PHE A 227 9.48 0.86 -11.18
CA PHE A 227 10.34 0.19 -12.16
C PHE A 227 9.52 -0.16 -13.40
N SER A 228 10.09 0.05 -14.59
CA SER A 228 9.58 -0.50 -15.85
C SER A 228 10.34 -1.79 -16.14
N TYR A 229 9.62 -2.83 -16.49
CA TYR A 229 10.17 -4.12 -16.92
C TYR A 229 10.06 -4.26 -18.43
#